data_654ad1d0e5fc680b8ae023a9e439dbe4
#
_entry.id   654ad1d0e5fc680b8ae023a9e439dbe4
#
_cell.length_a   1.000
_cell.length_b   1.000
_cell.length_c   1.000
_cell.angle_alpha   90.00
_cell.angle_beta   90.00
_cell.angle_gamma   90.00
#
_symmetry.space_group_name_H-M   'P 1'
#
loop_
_entity.id
_entity.type
_entity.pdbx_description
1 polymer ?
#
loop_
_entity_poly.entity_id
_entity_poly.type
_entity_poly.pdbx_seq_one_letter_code
_entity_poly.pdbx_strand_id
1 'polypeptide(L)'
;MDHKYWDFNHAYLLVRALQNYAIIGDQLDKTSSYKGDQALLRSLKLLKEFQAQGKKEARWHMRMAYGYQYLYGQEEQAIAYAKTWAELDPQDEDAKRVINECQEQIEKRSAPLIDIMDECSDPDDSEDGEASSVNRKGQFVCSILLDKLGFDKDALLETLKTQWGIVDEPDDSVEAAAEAEVDAEDGAAEDCDGDDGADSEAQALKDDIKSEALVIRQGKMFVAISYMPCKVPQKDIMYAAENNYMWPDAHKAAKQHKAHILIAVVGQESELMDRAMVFAKVAAACCALKSVSAVFFNNVIIQKEFYADMANLMKDDILPLNNWIWFGLYKSKNGLCAYTYGLDLFGKEEIEVIDAACEPAQLRDFIYDLANYVIAYDVTLQDGETIGFSATDKHAITRSDGVALPGQQTLKVEFFKNAKSEEEQDEIALSDE
;
A
#
# COMPACT_ATOMS: atom_id res chain seq x y z
N MET A 1 -26.86 1.19 -30.12
CA MET A 1 -27.36 2.25 -31.03
C MET A 1 -26.77 1.98 -32.39
N ASP A 2 -27.58 2.07 -33.44
CA ASP A 2 -27.12 1.85 -34.82
C ASP A 2 -26.53 3.16 -35.33
N HIS A 3 -25.16 3.25 -35.44
CA HIS A 3 -24.43 4.45 -35.84
C HIS A 3 -24.37 4.62 -37.36
N LYS A 4 -25.20 3.93 -38.11
CA LYS A 4 -25.15 3.83 -39.58
C LYS A 4 -25.21 5.17 -40.34
N TYR A 5 -25.76 6.21 -39.67
CA TYR A 5 -25.92 7.56 -40.24
C TYR A 5 -25.05 8.62 -39.58
N TRP A 6 -24.10 8.22 -38.74
CA TRP A 6 -23.24 9.15 -38.05
C TRP A 6 -21.99 9.45 -38.87
N ASP A 7 -21.56 10.70 -38.79
CA ASP A 7 -20.22 11.13 -39.19
C ASP A 7 -19.35 11.32 -37.91
N PHE A 8 -18.09 11.67 -38.15
CA PHE A 8 -17.16 11.92 -37.03
C PHE A 8 -17.64 13.06 -36.12
N ASN A 9 -18.34 14.08 -36.60
CA ASN A 9 -18.82 15.18 -35.79
C ASN A 9 -19.87 14.69 -34.75
N HIS A 10 -20.79 13.84 -35.17
CA HIS A 10 -21.77 13.23 -34.25
C HIS A 10 -21.07 12.36 -33.21
N ALA A 11 -20.12 11.53 -33.63
CA ALA A 11 -19.32 10.71 -32.73
C ALA A 11 -18.53 11.57 -31.75
N TYR A 12 -17.89 12.65 -32.21
CA TYR A 12 -17.13 13.58 -31.41
C TYR A 12 -17.95 14.21 -30.26
N LEU A 13 -19.18 14.65 -30.55
CA LEU A 13 -20.05 15.25 -29.55
C LEU A 13 -20.41 14.23 -28.44
N LEU A 14 -20.71 12.98 -28.80
CA LEU A 14 -20.98 11.94 -27.81
C LEU A 14 -19.73 11.55 -27.02
N VAL A 15 -18.58 11.45 -27.68
CA VAL A 15 -17.28 11.20 -27.02
C VAL A 15 -17.00 12.29 -25.99
N ARG A 16 -17.17 13.56 -26.36
CA ARG A 16 -16.99 14.70 -25.44
C ARG A 16 -17.91 14.59 -24.23
N ALA A 17 -19.18 14.23 -24.43
CA ALA A 17 -20.13 14.07 -23.34
C ALA A 17 -19.73 12.92 -22.41
N LEU A 18 -19.32 11.76 -22.97
CA LEU A 18 -18.86 10.61 -22.20
C LEU A 18 -17.60 10.90 -21.38
N GLN A 19 -16.63 11.59 -21.97
CA GLN A 19 -15.39 11.96 -21.28
C GLN A 19 -15.63 13.02 -20.21
N ASN A 20 -16.43 14.05 -20.49
CA ASN A 20 -16.79 15.04 -19.47
C ASN A 20 -17.55 14.41 -18.31
N TYR A 21 -18.45 13.46 -18.59
CA TYR A 21 -19.12 12.69 -17.53
C TYR A 21 -18.12 11.89 -16.69
N ALA A 22 -17.17 11.22 -17.31
CA ALA A 22 -16.17 10.43 -16.60
C ALA A 22 -15.26 11.27 -15.71
N ILE A 23 -14.88 12.47 -16.17
CA ILE A 23 -13.90 13.32 -15.49
C ILE A 23 -14.56 14.20 -14.41
N ILE A 24 -15.77 14.70 -14.67
CA ILE A 24 -16.44 15.68 -13.80
C ILE A 24 -17.67 15.08 -13.13
N GLY A 25 -18.41 14.21 -13.81
CA GLY A 25 -19.69 13.67 -13.36
C GLY A 25 -19.59 12.76 -12.15
N ASP A 26 -18.51 11.99 -12.04
CA ASP A 26 -18.26 11.08 -10.90
C ASP A 26 -18.08 11.84 -9.57
N GLN A 27 -17.70 13.10 -9.65
CA GLN A 27 -17.60 13.99 -8.48
C GLN A 27 -18.97 14.58 -8.05
N LEU A 28 -19.93 14.65 -8.99
CA LEU A 28 -21.21 15.32 -8.80
C LEU A 28 -22.36 14.34 -8.46
N ASP A 29 -22.27 13.09 -8.88
CA ASP A 29 -23.35 12.10 -8.72
C ASP A 29 -22.84 10.80 -8.12
N LYS A 30 -22.79 10.76 -6.78
CA LYS A 30 -22.39 9.57 -6.00
C LYS A 30 -23.41 8.42 -6.08
N THR A 31 -24.59 8.65 -6.66
CA THR A 31 -25.67 7.67 -6.76
C THR A 31 -25.68 6.94 -8.10
N SER A 32 -24.91 7.38 -9.08
CA SER A 32 -24.84 6.77 -10.41
C SER A 32 -24.11 5.43 -10.36
N SER A 33 -24.80 4.39 -10.87
CA SER A 33 -24.20 3.06 -11.09
C SER A 33 -23.25 3.02 -12.29
N TYR A 34 -23.13 4.12 -13.05
CA TYR A 34 -22.29 4.23 -14.23
C TYR A 34 -20.88 4.63 -13.84
N LYS A 35 -19.93 3.74 -14.01
CA LYS A 35 -18.52 4.01 -13.64
C LYS A 35 -17.84 4.87 -14.72
N GLY A 36 -17.05 5.87 -14.29
CA GLY A 36 -16.29 6.74 -15.16
C GLY A 36 -15.44 5.99 -16.17
N ASP A 37 -14.73 4.93 -15.77
CA ASP A 37 -13.95 4.06 -16.65
C ASP A 37 -14.76 3.45 -17.79
N GLN A 38 -16.03 3.08 -17.55
CA GLN A 38 -16.89 2.53 -18.61
C GLN A 38 -17.25 3.59 -19.64
N ALA A 39 -17.42 4.84 -19.22
CA ALA A 39 -17.67 5.95 -20.12
C ALA A 39 -16.42 6.27 -20.98
N LEU A 40 -15.22 6.24 -20.38
CA LEU A 40 -13.96 6.42 -21.09
C LEU A 40 -13.74 5.31 -22.13
N LEU A 41 -13.88 4.05 -21.73
CA LEU A 41 -13.72 2.90 -22.62
C LEU A 41 -14.73 2.95 -23.80
N ARG A 42 -15.98 3.36 -23.51
CA ARG A 42 -16.99 3.54 -24.57
C ARG A 42 -16.63 4.68 -25.51
N SER A 43 -16.09 5.79 -24.98
CA SER A 43 -15.64 6.92 -25.79
C SER A 43 -14.51 6.54 -26.74
N LEU A 44 -13.51 5.79 -26.22
CA LEU A 44 -12.38 5.28 -27.02
C LEU A 44 -12.82 4.30 -28.10
N LYS A 45 -13.77 3.41 -27.78
CA LYS A 45 -14.34 2.48 -28.75
C LYS A 45 -15.01 3.24 -29.88
N LEU A 46 -15.82 4.24 -29.56
CA LEU A 46 -16.51 5.07 -30.54
C LEU A 46 -15.52 5.84 -31.43
N LEU A 47 -14.47 6.42 -30.85
CA LEU A 47 -13.40 7.09 -31.64
C LEU A 47 -12.71 6.14 -32.60
N LYS A 48 -12.46 4.89 -32.22
CA LYS A 48 -11.86 3.87 -33.08
C LYS A 48 -12.78 3.46 -34.23
N GLU A 49 -14.10 3.42 -34.04
CA GLU A 49 -15.07 3.17 -35.10
C GLU A 49 -15.02 4.27 -36.18
N PHE A 50 -14.75 5.52 -35.79
CA PHE A 50 -14.67 6.66 -36.70
C PHE A 50 -13.23 7.08 -37.05
N GLN A 51 -12.25 6.22 -36.81
CA GLN A 51 -10.83 6.48 -37.08
C GLN A 51 -10.55 6.89 -38.51
N ALA A 52 -11.19 6.25 -39.47
CA ALA A 52 -10.96 6.53 -40.92
C ALA A 52 -11.29 7.99 -41.27
N GLN A 53 -12.27 8.60 -40.60
CA GLN A 53 -12.69 9.99 -40.79
C GLN A 53 -11.89 10.95 -39.93
N GLY A 54 -11.59 10.56 -38.67
CA GLY A 54 -11.03 11.44 -37.64
C GLY A 54 -9.50 11.49 -37.56
N LYS A 55 -8.76 10.46 -37.97
CA LYS A 55 -7.31 10.32 -37.75
C LYS A 55 -6.42 11.43 -38.32
N LYS A 56 -6.93 12.26 -39.22
CA LYS A 56 -6.23 13.41 -39.79
C LYS A 56 -6.51 14.72 -39.03
N GLU A 57 -7.41 14.68 -38.07
CA GLU A 57 -7.84 15.85 -37.29
C GLU A 57 -7.21 15.85 -35.89
N ALA A 58 -6.63 16.98 -35.49
CA ALA A 58 -6.03 17.15 -34.14
C ALA A 58 -7.01 16.79 -33.04
N ARG A 59 -8.29 17.20 -33.17
CA ARG A 59 -9.33 16.93 -32.14
C ARG A 59 -9.65 15.44 -31.94
N TRP A 60 -9.40 14.57 -32.96
CA TRP A 60 -9.53 13.12 -32.79
C TRP A 60 -8.43 12.59 -31.85
N HIS A 61 -7.18 12.98 -32.11
CA HIS A 61 -6.04 12.63 -31.29
C HIS A 61 -6.15 13.20 -29.87
N MET A 62 -6.62 14.44 -29.73
CA MET A 62 -6.93 15.08 -28.45
C MET A 62 -7.88 14.21 -27.61
N ARG A 63 -8.99 13.77 -28.21
CA ARG A 63 -9.97 12.92 -27.49
C ARG A 63 -9.44 11.51 -27.20
N MET A 64 -8.60 10.94 -28.05
CA MET A 64 -7.90 9.70 -27.78
C MET A 64 -6.94 9.87 -26.59
N ALA A 65 -6.15 10.95 -26.58
CA ALA A 65 -5.24 11.27 -25.49
C ALA A 65 -5.99 11.44 -24.15
N TYR A 66 -7.04 12.26 -24.10
CA TYR A 66 -7.86 12.41 -22.90
C TYR A 66 -8.53 11.10 -22.44
N GLY A 67 -9.03 10.30 -23.38
CA GLY A 67 -9.63 9.01 -23.04
C GLY A 67 -8.67 8.04 -22.37
N TYR A 68 -7.40 8.06 -22.75
CA TYR A 68 -6.36 7.22 -22.16
C TYR A 68 -5.73 7.83 -20.90
N GLN A 69 -5.60 9.16 -20.83
CA GLN A 69 -4.99 9.87 -19.68
C GLN A 69 -5.68 9.53 -18.34
N TYR A 70 -6.99 9.36 -18.35
CA TYR A 70 -7.79 9.06 -17.15
C TYR A 70 -8.07 7.56 -16.98
N LEU A 71 -7.47 6.70 -17.80
CA LEU A 71 -7.47 5.25 -17.63
C LEU A 71 -6.13 4.82 -17.04
N TYR A 72 -6.20 4.24 -15.87
CA TYR A 72 -5.02 3.78 -15.14
C TYR A 72 -4.14 2.83 -15.99
N GLY A 73 -2.84 3.08 -16.01
CA GLY A 73 -1.87 2.26 -16.75
C GLY A 73 -1.89 2.46 -18.28
N GLN A 74 -2.55 3.51 -18.75
CA GLN A 74 -2.65 3.81 -20.19
C GLN A 74 -1.95 5.12 -20.59
N GLU A 75 -1.10 5.66 -19.71
CA GLU A 75 -0.44 6.95 -19.90
C GLU A 75 0.49 6.97 -21.11
N GLU A 76 1.19 5.87 -21.41
CA GLU A 76 2.00 5.76 -22.63
C GLU A 76 1.14 5.90 -23.90
N GLN A 77 -0.07 5.33 -23.88
CA GLN A 77 -1.03 5.48 -24.98
C GLN A 77 -1.49 6.93 -25.09
N ALA A 78 -1.80 7.58 -23.96
CA ALA A 78 -2.15 8.99 -23.92
C ALA A 78 -1.05 9.87 -24.51
N ILE A 79 0.21 9.66 -24.12
CA ILE A 79 1.40 10.37 -24.62
C ILE A 79 1.53 10.18 -26.15
N ALA A 80 1.36 8.96 -26.65
CA ALA A 80 1.48 8.68 -28.08
C ALA A 80 0.45 9.49 -28.91
N TYR A 81 -0.79 9.56 -28.45
CA TYR A 81 -1.82 10.36 -29.11
C TYR A 81 -1.62 11.87 -28.91
N ALA A 82 -1.18 12.31 -27.75
CA ALA A 82 -0.90 13.72 -27.47
C ALA A 82 0.27 14.27 -28.31
N LYS A 83 1.31 13.46 -28.58
CA LYS A 83 2.39 13.84 -29.49
C LYS A 83 1.87 14.09 -30.91
N THR A 84 1.02 13.21 -31.43
CA THR A 84 0.42 13.40 -32.76
C THR A 84 -0.53 14.60 -32.79
N TRP A 85 -1.25 14.85 -31.69
CA TRP A 85 -2.08 16.05 -31.53
C TRP A 85 -1.23 17.32 -31.57
N ALA A 86 -0.11 17.39 -30.85
CA ALA A 86 0.82 18.51 -30.87
C ALA A 86 1.43 18.77 -32.29
N GLU A 87 1.67 17.71 -33.05
CA GLU A 87 2.14 17.83 -34.46
C GLU A 87 1.07 18.42 -35.39
N LEU A 88 -0.20 18.05 -35.19
CA LEU A 88 -1.31 18.51 -36.00
C LEU A 88 -1.82 19.90 -35.61
N ASP A 89 -1.70 20.28 -34.36
CA ASP A 89 -2.06 21.59 -33.81
C ASP A 89 -0.97 22.11 -32.85
N PRO A 90 0.12 22.68 -33.37
CA PRO A 90 1.24 23.15 -32.55
C PRO A 90 0.91 24.34 -31.66
N GLN A 91 -0.24 25.02 -31.88
CA GLN A 91 -0.68 26.16 -31.07
C GLN A 91 -1.46 25.73 -29.82
N ASP A 92 -1.91 24.50 -29.76
CA ASP A 92 -2.64 23.96 -28.63
C ASP A 92 -1.66 23.47 -27.55
N GLU A 93 -1.54 24.23 -26.47
CA GLU A 93 -0.64 23.91 -25.36
C GLU A 93 -1.14 22.75 -24.47
N ASP A 94 -2.42 22.40 -24.53
CA ASP A 94 -2.99 21.30 -23.78
C ASP A 94 -2.36 19.95 -24.15
N ALA A 95 -1.92 19.77 -25.40
CA ALA A 95 -1.20 18.57 -25.80
C ALA A 95 0.10 18.37 -25.01
N LYS A 96 0.85 19.43 -24.77
CA LYS A 96 2.09 19.40 -23.96
C LYS A 96 1.79 19.12 -22.49
N ARG A 97 0.72 19.74 -21.97
CA ARG A 97 0.25 19.50 -20.60
C ARG A 97 -0.08 18.02 -20.39
N VAL A 98 -0.85 17.40 -21.28
CA VAL A 98 -1.19 15.97 -21.19
C VAL A 98 0.06 15.09 -21.22
N ILE A 99 1.05 15.40 -22.08
CA ILE A 99 2.31 14.67 -22.14
C ILE A 99 3.05 14.75 -20.79
N ASN A 100 3.18 15.95 -20.23
CA ASN A 100 3.89 16.16 -18.96
C ASN A 100 3.17 15.47 -17.80
N GLU A 101 1.86 15.66 -17.65
CA GLU A 101 1.05 15.03 -16.61
C GLU A 101 1.14 13.48 -16.67
N CYS A 102 1.08 12.90 -17.88
CA CYS A 102 1.24 11.46 -18.03
C CYS A 102 2.67 10.98 -17.75
N GLN A 103 3.69 11.77 -18.11
CA GLN A 103 5.09 11.46 -17.78
C GLN A 103 5.32 11.50 -16.28
N GLU A 104 4.82 12.53 -15.59
CA GLU A 104 4.86 12.61 -14.13
C GLU A 104 4.16 11.42 -13.47
N GLN A 105 3.02 10.97 -14.00
CA GLN A 105 2.33 9.79 -13.49
C GLN A 105 3.13 8.50 -13.69
N ILE A 106 3.81 8.35 -14.84
CA ILE A 106 4.71 7.23 -15.10
C ILE A 106 5.92 7.29 -14.17
N GLU A 107 6.51 8.48 -14.00
CA GLU A 107 7.65 8.69 -13.09
C GLU A 107 7.25 8.42 -11.64
N LYS A 108 6.11 8.95 -11.17
CA LYS A 108 5.55 8.68 -9.84
C LYS A 108 5.25 7.19 -9.63
N ARG A 109 4.83 6.45 -10.66
CA ARG A 109 4.66 5.00 -10.60
C ARG A 109 5.97 4.23 -10.62
N SER A 110 6.98 4.78 -11.27
CA SER A 110 8.33 4.21 -11.33
C SER A 110 9.19 4.66 -10.16
N ALA A 111 8.74 5.66 -9.42
CA ALA A 111 9.39 6.14 -8.22
C ALA A 111 9.22 5.13 -7.08
N PRO A 112 10.23 4.95 -6.26
CA PRO A 112 10.13 4.08 -5.09
C PRO A 112 8.98 4.52 -4.16
N LEU A 113 8.42 3.57 -3.42
CA LEU A 113 7.21 3.62 -2.58
C LEU A 113 7.05 4.83 -1.65
N ILE A 114 8.10 5.62 -1.42
CA ILE A 114 8.15 6.68 -0.40
C ILE A 114 7.63 8.03 -0.89
N ASP A 115 7.76 8.36 -2.19
CA ASP A 115 7.25 9.63 -2.73
C ASP A 115 5.72 9.79 -2.66
N ILE A 116 4.99 8.70 -2.40
CA ILE A 116 3.51 8.71 -2.36
C ILE A 116 2.97 9.02 -0.96
N MET A 117 3.78 8.86 0.10
CA MET A 117 3.31 9.11 1.46
C MET A 117 3.33 10.59 1.85
N ASP A 118 4.10 11.44 1.16
CA ASP A 118 4.16 12.88 1.42
C ASP A 118 2.98 13.68 0.84
N GLU A 119 2.24 13.14 -0.13
CA GLU A 119 1.08 13.84 -0.73
C GLU A 119 -0.24 13.67 0.04
N CYS A 120 -0.28 12.89 1.11
CA CYS A 120 -1.47 12.73 1.94
C CYS A 120 -1.53 13.65 3.17
N SER A 121 -0.63 14.62 3.28
CA SER A 121 -0.74 15.70 4.26
C SER A 121 -1.59 16.81 3.67
N ASP A 122 -2.62 17.25 4.41
CA ASP A 122 -3.47 18.39 4.07
C ASP A 122 -2.62 19.62 3.74
N PRO A 123 -2.96 20.40 2.68
CA PRO A 123 -2.14 21.52 2.23
C PRO A 123 -2.38 22.81 3.03
N ASP A 124 -2.45 22.73 4.36
CA ASP A 124 -2.64 23.94 5.17
C ASP A 124 -1.84 23.90 6.49
N ASP A 125 -0.53 23.74 6.36
CA ASP A 125 0.44 24.25 7.34
C ASP A 125 1.82 24.28 6.68
N SER A 126 2.03 25.32 5.86
CA SER A 126 3.35 25.70 5.39
C SER A 126 4.02 26.58 6.43
N GLU A 127 5.08 26.07 7.06
CA GLU A 127 6.31 26.86 7.25
C GLU A 127 7.45 25.92 7.74
N ASP A 128 8.55 26.00 7.00
CA ASP A 128 9.90 25.53 7.29
C ASP A 128 10.22 24.02 7.17
N GLY A 129 10.80 23.72 5.99
CA GLY A 129 11.31 22.45 5.54
C GLY A 129 12.44 21.84 6.36
N GLU A 130 12.15 20.76 7.02
CA GLU A 130 13.00 19.59 7.17
C GLU A 130 12.11 18.39 6.88
N ALA A 131 12.52 17.51 5.96
CA ALA A 131 11.80 16.27 5.67
C ALA A 131 11.75 15.44 6.97
N SER A 132 10.64 15.57 7.69
CA SER A 132 10.37 14.84 8.91
C SER A 132 10.00 13.42 8.48
N SER A 133 10.90 12.47 8.66
CA SER A 133 10.61 11.05 8.56
C SER A 133 9.44 10.73 9.49
N VAL A 134 8.29 10.37 8.91
CA VAL A 134 7.13 9.95 9.70
C VAL A 134 7.53 8.76 10.55
N ASN A 135 7.48 8.90 11.86
CA ASN A 135 7.81 7.81 12.76
C ASN A 135 6.71 6.74 12.71
N ARG A 136 6.96 5.63 12.00
CA ARG A 136 6.02 4.51 11.84
C ARG A 136 6.13 3.46 12.94
N LYS A 137 7.03 3.63 13.90
CA LYS A 137 7.26 2.66 14.98
C LYS A 137 5.95 2.27 15.69
N GLY A 138 5.63 1.00 15.63
CA GLY A 138 4.45 0.43 16.27
C GLY A 138 3.13 0.67 15.54
N GLN A 139 3.13 1.15 14.32
CA GLN A 139 1.92 1.35 13.51
C GLN A 139 1.53 0.05 12.79
N PHE A 140 0.88 -0.85 13.51
CA PHE A 140 0.39 -2.11 12.95
C PHE A 140 -1.07 -1.96 12.49
N VAL A 141 -1.25 -1.53 11.24
CA VAL A 141 -2.56 -1.31 10.60
C VAL A 141 -2.58 -1.96 9.22
N CYS A 142 -3.59 -2.77 8.90
CA CYS A 142 -3.75 -3.37 7.58
C CYS A 142 -5.21 -3.38 7.12
N SER A 143 -5.39 -3.58 5.82
CA SER A 143 -6.70 -3.81 5.21
C SER A 143 -6.79 -5.25 4.69
N ILE A 144 -7.76 -6.00 5.18
CA ILE A 144 -8.07 -7.35 4.69
C ILE A 144 -9.07 -7.24 3.54
N LEU A 145 -8.66 -7.57 2.33
CA LEU A 145 -9.48 -7.40 1.13
C LEU A 145 -10.56 -8.47 1.02
N LEU A 146 -11.79 -8.04 0.75
CA LEU A 146 -12.96 -8.92 0.63
C LEU A 146 -13.47 -8.95 -0.82
N ASP A 147 -13.73 -10.15 -1.35
CA ASP A 147 -14.34 -10.35 -2.68
C ASP A 147 -15.87 -10.17 -2.67
N LYS A 148 -16.46 -10.10 -1.48
CA LYS A 148 -17.90 -9.91 -1.24
C LYS A 148 -18.15 -8.86 -0.16
N LEU A 149 -19.33 -8.28 -0.16
CA LEU A 149 -19.77 -7.43 0.94
C LEU A 149 -20.09 -8.29 2.16
N GLY A 150 -19.68 -7.79 3.33
CA GLY A 150 -19.86 -8.47 4.62
C GLY A 150 -18.80 -9.56 4.89
N PHE A 151 -18.66 -9.90 6.14
CA PHE A 151 -17.84 -11.02 6.61
C PHE A 151 -18.53 -11.73 7.78
N ASP A 152 -18.12 -12.96 8.03
CA ASP A 152 -18.64 -13.78 9.12
C ASP A 152 -17.87 -13.47 10.41
N LYS A 153 -18.48 -12.61 11.26
CA LYS A 153 -17.89 -12.16 12.52
C LYS A 153 -17.74 -13.32 13.52
N ASP A 154 -18.74 -14.21 13.58
CA ASP A 154 -18.73 -15.32 14.53
C ASP A 154 -17.65 -16.33 14.15
N ALA A 155 -17.48 -16.62 12.85
CA ALA A 155 -16.40 -17.45 12.35
C ALA A 155 -15.02 -16.83 12.63
N LEU A 156 -14.88 -15.50 12.55
CA LEU A 156 -13.64 -14.81 12.92
C LEU A 156 -13.31 -14.97 14.41
N LEU A 157 -14.28 -14.70 15.28
CA LEU A 157 -14.12 -14.82 16.73
C LEU A 157 -13.78 -16.26 17.15
N GLU A 158 -14.44 -17.25 16.55
CA GLU A 158 -14.13 -18.66 16.79
C GLU A 158 -12.71 -19.02 16.32
N THR A 159 -12.27 -18.49 15.18
CA THR A 159 -10.92 -18.71 14.67
C THR A 159 -9.87 -18.05 15.56
N LEU A 160 -10.10 -16.82 16.01
CA LEU A 160 -9.23 -16.11 16.94
C LEU A 160 -9.04 -16.91 18.24
N LYS A 161 -10.13 -17.40 18.79
CA LYS A 161 -10.12 -18.20 20.01
C LYS A 161 -9.43 -19.54 19.84
N THR A 162 -9.84 -20.32 18.83
CA THR A 162 -9.41 -21.73 18.68
C THR A 162 -8.01 -21.88 18.09
N GLN A 163 -7.62 -21.03 17.15
CA GLN A 163 -6.32 -21.14 16.47
C GLN A 163 -5.22 -20.29 17.15
N TRP A 164 -5.60 -19.17 17.76
CA TRP A 164 -4.65 -18.17 18.24
C TRP A 164 -4.75 -17.87 19.73
N GLY A 165 -5.76 -18.39 20.42
CA GLY A 165 -5.98 -18.14 21.85
C GLY A 165 -6.34 -16.68 22.16
N ILE A 166 -6.81 -15.91 21.16
CA ILE A 166 -7.21 -14.52 21.32
C ILE A 166 -8.69 -14.49 21.69
N VAL A 167 -8.97 -13.98 22.89
CA VAL A 167 -10.32 -13.77 23.42
C VAL A 167 -10.39 -12.37 24.00
N ASP A 168 -11.57 -11.77 24.03
CA ASP A 168 -11.75 -10.48 24.70
C ASP A 168 -11.59 -10.66 26.22
N GLU A 169 -10.61 -9.97 26.77
CA GLU A 169 -10.32 -10.03 28.21
C GLU A 169 -11.15 -8.96 28.94
N PRO A 170 -11.77 -9.30 30.09
CA PRO A 170 -12.54 -8.33 30.86
C PRO A 170 -11.64 -7.20 31.36
N ASP A 171 -12.23 -6.02 31.53
CA ASP A 171 -11.52 -4.86 32.07
C ASP A 171 -11.50 -4.93 33.62
N ASP A 172 -10.42 -5.43 34.18
CA ASP A 172 -10.25 -5.50 35.64
C ASP A 172 -10.39 -4.14 36.35
N SER A 173 -10.23 -3.03 35.62
CA SER A 173 -10.42 -1.67 36.15
C SER A 173 -11.91 -1.31 36.30
N VAL A 174 -12.80 -1.93 35.54
CA VAL A 174 -14.25 -1.70 35.62
C VAL A 174 -14.85 -2.50 36.77
N GLU A 175 -14.33 -3.71 37.04
CA GLU A 175 -14.76 -4.48 38.23
C GLU A 175 -14.36 -3.76 39.52
N ALA A 176 -13.15 -3.21 39.63
CA ALA A 176 -12.71 -2.41 40.76
C ALA A 176 -13.49 -1.09 40.94
N ALA A 177 -13.99 -0.49 39.85
CA ALA A 177 -14.85 0.70 39.90
C ALA A 177 -16.31 0.36 40.26
N ALA A 178 -16.82 -0.80 39.84
CA ALA A 178 -18.16 -1.27 40.18
C ALA A 178 -18.28 -1.66 41.66
N GLU A 179 -17.22 -2.18 42.28
CA GLU A 179 -17.18 -2.44 43.72
C GLU A 179 -17.07 -1.15 44.58
N ALA A 180 -16.58 -0.03 43.99
CA ALA A 180 -16.45 1.27 44.62
C ALA A 180 -17.70 2.16 44.55
N GLU A 181 -18.63 1.90 43.63
CA GLU A 181 -19.86 2.70 43.40
C GLU A 181 -21.06 2.27 44.25
N VAL A 182 -20.96 1.27 45.12
CA VAL A 182 -22.09 0.84 45.96
C VAL A 182 -22.36 1.79 47.14
N ASP A 183 -21.49 2.79 47.39
CA ASP A 183 -21.58 3.67 48.58
C ASP A 183 -21.87 5.16 48.29
N ALA A 184 -22.44 5.53 47.13
CA ALA A 184 -22.82 6.93 46.87
C ALA A 184 -24.18 7.05 46.17
N GLU A 185 -25.24 7.03 46.96
CA GLU A 185 -26.57 7.54 46.54
C GLU A 185 -26.65 9.06 46.75
N ASP A 186 -27.42 9.69 45.87
CA ASP A 186 -28.10 10.98 45.93
C ASP A 186 -27.41 12.20 45.28
N GLY A 187 -28.09 12.70 44.24
CA GLY A 187 -28.01 14.10 43.88
C GLY A 187 -28.33 14.51 42.43
N ALA A 188 -29.65 14.73 42.21
CA ALA A 188 -30.22 15.76 41.32
C ALA A 188 -30.02 15.71 39.80
N ALA A 189 -31.14 15.47 39.13
CA ALA A 189 -31.44 15.79 37.72
C ALA A 189 -31.59 17.31 37.52
N GLU A 190 -31.05 17.84 36.45
CA GLU A 190 -31.53 19.07 35.83
C GLU A 190 -31.76 18.85 34.33
N ASP A 191 -32.98 19.11 33.93
CA ASP A 191 -33.50 19.11 32.57
C ASP A 191 -32.87 20.24 31.74
N CYS A 192 -32.45 19.95 30.51
CA CYS A 192 -32.27 20.93 29.47
C CYS A 192 -32.88 20.41 28.16
N ASP A 193 -34.09 20.88 27.90
CA ASP A 193 -34.77 20.80 26.58
C ASP A 193 -33.97 21.62 25.54
N GLY A 194 -33.67 21.00 24.40
CA GLY A 194 -33.10 21.64 23.23
C GLY A 194 -33.44 20.82 21.97
N ASP A 195 -34.39 21.36 21.22
CA ASP A 195 -34.83 20.95 19.90
C ASP A 195 -33.72 20.91 18.88
N ASP A 196 -33.38 19.75 18.29
CA ASP A 196 -32.58 19.68 17.08
C ASP A 196 -32.89 18.41 16.27
N GLY A 197 -33.78 18.53 15.30
CA GLY A 197 -34.21 17.49 14.38
C GLY A 197 -33.22 17.13 13.24
N ALA A 198 -31.94 17.58 13.30
CA ALA A 198 -30.92 17.30 12.28
C ALA A 198 -29.89 16.24 12.71
N ASP A 199 -29.84 15.88 13.98
CA ASP A 199 -28.84 14.96 14.52
C ASP A 199 -29.23 13.48 14.48
N SER A 200 -30.47 13.13 14.14
CA SER A 200 -30.94 11.74 14.23
C SER A 200 -30.40 10.85 13.09
N GLU A 201 -30.24 11.36 11.88
CA GLU A 201 -29.66 10.59 10.77
C GLU A 201 -28.13 10.45 10.91
N ALA A 202 -27.44 11.50 11.36
CA ALA A 202 -26.03 11.44 11.64
C ALA A 202 -25.70 10.55 12.85
N GLN A 203 -26.58 10.50 13.85
CA GLN A 203 -26.46 9.65 15.02
C GLN A 203 -26.79 8.19 14.68
N ALA A 204 -27.82 7.92 13.88
CA ALA A 204 -28.13 6.59 13.36
C ALA A 204 -26.98 6.03 12.50
N LEU A 205 -26.36 6.89 11.65
CA LEU A 205 -25.18 6.50 10.87
C LEU A 205 -23.95 6.24 11.75
N LYS A 206 -23.75 7.01 12.83
CA LYS A 206 -22.69 6.79 13.83
C LYS A 206 -22.93 5.52 14.65
N ASP A 207 -24.17 5.21 14.98
CA ASP A 207 -24.55 4.01 15.72
C ASP A 207 -24.47 2.76 14.84
N ASP A 208 -24.81 2.84 13.54
CA ASP A 208 -24.58 1.78 12.56
C ASP A 208 -23.08 1.52 12.34
N ILE A 209 -22.25 2.56 12.28
CA ILE A 209 -20.79 2.42 12.18
C ILE A 209 -20.21 1.81 13.47
N LYS A 210 -20.71 2.18 14.65
CA LYS A 210 -20.33 1.57 15.92
C LYS A 210 -20.73 0.11 16.03
N SER A 211 -21.83 -0.31 15.39
CA SER A 211 -22.28 -1.70 15.42
C SER A 211 -21.42 -2.66 14.59
N GLU A 212 -20.57 -2.16 13.68
CA GLU A 212 -19.69 -2.95 12.82
C GLU A 212 -18.22 -3.01 13.27
N ALA A 213 -17.85 -2.26 14.29
CA ALA A 213 -16.52 -2.30 14.87
C ALA A 213 -16.45 -3.32 16.02
N LEU A 214 -15.44 -4.20 15.98
CA LEU A 214 -15.11 -5.12 17.05
C LEU A 214 -13.83 -4.65 17.71
N VAL A 215 -13.84 -4.47 19.02
CA VAL A 215 -12.63 -4.17 19.81
C VAL A 215 -12.39 -5.35 20.74
N ILE A 216 -11.19 -5.90 20.70
CA ILE A 216 -10.76 -7.03 21.54
C ILE A 216 -9.61 -6.54 22.41
N ARG A 217 -9.71 -6.74 23.72
CA ARG A 217 -8.67 -6.46 24.67
C ARG A 217 -7.74 -7.67 24.83
N GLN A 218 -6.44 -7.43 24.79
CA GLN A 218 -5.39 -8.43 25.04
C GLN A 218 -4.35 -7.83 25.97
N GLY A 219 -4.48 -8.08 27.28
CA GLY A 219 -3.66 -7.42 28.29
C GLY A 219 -3.83 -5.90 28.22
N LYS A 220 -2.73 -5.20 27.93
CA LYS A 220 -2.70 -3.73 27.75
C LYS A 220 -2.88 -3.29 26.29
N MET A 221 -3.12 -4.23 25.38
CA MET A 221 -3.30 -3.97 23.95
C MET A 221 -4.77 -3.99 23.59
N PHE A 222 -5.12 -3.19 22.57
CA PHE A 222 -6.43 -3.15 21.96
C PHE A 222 -6.32 -3.51 20.48
N VAL A 223 -7.12 -4.46 20.04
CA VAL A 223 -7.28 -4.84 18.65
C VAL A 223 -8.59 -4.27 18.15
N ALA A 224 -8.52 -3.31 17.23
CA ALA A 224 -9.68 -2.77 16.55
C ALA A 224 -9.84 -3.48 15.20
N ILE A 225 -11.04 -4.00 14.93
CA ILE A 225 -11.41 -4.67 13.69
C ILE A 225 -12.68 -3.98 13.17
N SER A 226 -12.56 -3.23 12.08
CA SER A 226 -13.65 -2.42 11.54
C SER A 226 -13.99 -2.86 10.11
N TYR A 227 -15.25 -3.18 9.85
CA TYR A 227 -15.72 -3.47 8.51
C TYR A 227 -15.96 -2.19 7.72
N MET A 228 -15.36 -2.12 6.54
CA MET A 228 -15.48 -1.01 5.61
C MET A 228 -16.20 -1.49 4.35
N PRO A 229 -17.48 -1.10 4.11
CA PRO A 229 -18.27 -1.53 2.96
C PRO A 229 -17.83 -0.82 1.65
N CYS A 230 -16.58 -0.47 1.52
CA CYS A 230 -16.00 0.20 0.36
C CYS A 230 -14.64 -0.41 0.01
N LYS A 231 -14.17 -0.12 -1.19
CA LYS A 231 -12.83 -0.51 -1.61
C LYS A 231 -11.76 0.33 -0.90
N VAL A 232 -10.59 -0.25 -0.70
CA VAL A 232 -9.37 0.52 -0.45
C VAL A 232 -9.16 1.48 -1.63
N PRO A 233 -8.67 2.72 -1.40
CA PRO A 233 -8.43 3.69 -2.48
C PRO A 233 -7.66 3.06 -3.64
N GLN A 234 -8.17 3.26 -4.86
CA GLN A 234 -7.70 2.54 -6.04
C GLN A 234 -6.24 2.87 -6.38
N LYS A 235 -5.82 4.12 -6.14
CA LYS A 235 -4.45 4.59 -6.39
C LYS A 235 -3.45 3.77 -5.58
N ASP A 236 -3.68 3.64 -4.29
CA ASP A 236 -2.74 3.01 -3.35
C ASP A 236 -2.61 1.50 -3.60
N ILE A 237 -3.76 0.84 -3.74
CA ILE A 237 -3.76 -0.62 -3.87
C ILE A 237 -3.28 -1.10 -5.23
N MET A 238 -3.50 -0.34 -6.31
CA MET A 238 -3.02 -0.73 -7.64
C MET A 238 -1.51 -0.57 -7.77
N TYR A 239 -0.95 0.49 -7.19
CA TYR A 239 0.50 0.65 -7.13
C TYR A 239 1.18 -0.52 -6.39
N ALA A 240 0.65 -0.91 -5.23
CA ALA A 240 1.13 -2.07 -4.49
C ALA A 240 1.04 -3.39 -5.29
N ALA A 241 0.01 -3.53 -6.11
CA ALA A 241 -0.18 -4.72 -6.94
C ALA A 241 0.83 -4.81 -8.09
N GLU A 242 1.17 -3.69 -8.73
CA GLU A 242 2.09 -3.64 -9.87
C GLU A 242 3.54 -3.96 -9.47
N ASN A 243 3.94 -3.56 -8.28
CA ASN A 243 5.29 -3.78 -7.78
C ASN A 243 5.47 -5.13 -7.04
N ASN A 244 4.44 -5.98 -7.04
CA ASN A 244 4.47 -7.26 -6.35
C ASN A 244 5.06 -8.39 -7.22
N TYR A 245 6.36 -8.62 -7.12
CA TYR A 245 7.04 -9.69 -7.84
C TYR A 245 6.72 -11.09 -7.30
N MET A 246 6.27 -11.20 -6.04
CA MET A 246 5.99 -12.49 -5.39
C MET A 246 4.64 -13.08 -5.78
N TRP A 247 3.67 -12.23 -6.15
CA TRP A 247 2.32 -12.68 -6.48
C TRP A 247 1.78 -12.00 -7.74
N PRO A 248 1.90 -12.64 -8.92
CA PRO A 248 1.44 -12.07 -10.19
C PRO A 248 -0.07 -11.75 -10.24
N ASP A 249 -0.89 -12.48 -9.47
CA ASP A 249 -2.35 -12.25 -9.39
C ASP A 249 -2.76 -11.15 -8.38
N ALA A 250 -1.81 -10.47 -7.73
CA ALA A 250 -2.08 -9.35 -6.80
C ALA A 250 -2.95 -8.26 -7.44
N HIS A 251 -2.66 -7.92 -8.70
CA HIS A 251 -3.44 -7.00 -9.51
C HIS A 251 -4.93 -7.40 -9.63
N LYS A 252 -5.20 -8.70 -9.75
CA LYS A 252 -6.57 -9.21 -9.82
C LYS A 252 -7.30 -9.05 -8.48
N ALA A 253 -6.63 -9.37 -7.37
CA ALA A 253 -7.18 -9.18 -6.03
C ALA A 253 -7.45 -7.70 -5.76
N ALA A 254 -6.49 -6.82 -6.07
CA ALA A 254 -6.64 -5.37 -5.95
C ALA A 254 -7.85 -4.82 -6.71
N LYS A 255 -8.06 -5.27 -7.94
CA LYS A 255 -9.15 -4.78 -8.79
C LYS A 255 -10.52 -5.32 -8.40
N GLN A 256 -10.60 -6.58 -7.93
CA GLN A 256 -11.85 -7.31 -7.74
C GLN A 256 -12.44 -7.19 -6.33
N HIS A 257 -11.67 -6.79 -5.31
CA HIS A 257 -12.21 -6.63 -3.97
C HIS A 257 -13.37 -5.62 -3.95
N LYS A 258 -14.31 -5.81 -3.03
CA LYS A 258 -15.54 -5.00 -2.93
C LYS A 258 -15.64 -4.23 -1.64
N ALA A 259 -14.99 -4.75 -0.60
CA ALA A 259 -14.95 -4.19 0.74
C ALA A 259 -13.62 -4.58 1.39
N HIS A 260 -13.35 -4.08 2.57
CA HIS A 260 -12.20 -4.51 3.37
C HIS A 260 -12.51 -4.48 4.86
N ILE A 261 -11.72 -5.21 5.63
CA ILE A 261 -11.69 -5.11 7.09
C ILE A 261 -10.42 -4.37 7.46
N LEU A 262 -10.54 -3.27 8.17
CA LEU A 262 -9.41 -2.54 8.74
C LEU A 262 -9.08 -3.16 10.09
N ILE A 263 -7.81 -3.55 10.28
CA ILE A 263 -7.27 -4.06 11.54
C ILE A 263 -6.24 -3.08 12.04
N ALA A 264 -6.33 -2.70 13.31
CA ALA A 264 -5.32 -1.92 14.00
C ALA A 264 -5.03 -2.54 15.36
N VAL A 265 -3.74 -2.61 15.75
CA VAL A 265 -3.32 -3.05 17.10
C VAL A 265 -2.61 -1.90 17.78
N VAL A 266 -3.18 -1.45 18.89
CA VAL A 266 -2.70 -0.33 19.69
C VAL A 266 -2.28 -0.83 21.07
N GLY A 267 -1.18 -0.32 21.61
CA GLY A 267 -0.67 -0.69 22.94
C GLY A 267 0.53 0.17 23.32
N GLN A 268 1.17 -0.14 24.44
CA GLN A 268 2.34 0.58 24.93
C GLN A 268 3.58 0.28 24.06
N GLU A 269 4.54 1.19 24.02
CA GLU A 269 5.77 1.04 23.25
C GLU A 269 6.63 -0.16 23.73
N SER A 270 6.63 -0.44 25.03
CA SER A 270 7.32 -1.59 25.62
C SER A 270 6.81 -2.96 25.16
N GLU A 271 5.67 -3.01 24.47
CA GLU A 271 5.02 -4.22 24.01
C GLU A 271 5.06 -4.36 22.47
N LEU A 272 6.06 -3.74 21.85
CA LEU A 272 6.13 -3.63 20.38
C LEU A 272 6.10 -4.99 19.65
N MET A 273 6.89 -5.95 20.14
CA MET A 273 6.93 -7.32 19.58
C MET A 273 5.61 -8.05 19.81
N ASP A 274 5.03 -7.93 20.99
CA ASP A 274 3.74 -8.57 21.31
C ASP A 274 2.62 -8.00 20.42
N ARG A 275 2.62 -6.68 20.18
CA ARG A 275 1.69 -6.05 19.23
C ARG A 275 1.86 -6.58 17.82
N ALA A 276 3.09 -6.72 17.34
CA ALA A 276 3.37 -7.29 16.02
C ALA A 276 2.87 -8.75 15.91
N MET A 277 3.09 -9.55 16.97
CA MET A 277 2.62 -10.94 17.02
C MET A 277 1.08 -11.02 17.06
N VAL A 278 0.42 -10.20 17.88
CA VAL A 278 -1.05 -10.15 17.93
C VAL A 278 -1.62 -9.68 16.58
N PHE A 279 -1.02 -8.66 15.99
CA PHE A 279 -1.41 -8.16 14.65
C PHE A 279 -1.35 -9.27 13.59
N ALA A 280 -0.24 -10.01 13.52
CA ALA A 280 -0.09 -11.11 12.56
C ALA A 280 -1.12 -12.23 12.80
N LYS A 281 -1.39 -12.58 14.07
CA LYS A 281 -2.40 -13.59 14.43
C LYS A 281 -3.81 -13.18 14.01
N VAL A 282 -4.18 -11.91 14.26
CA VAL A 282 -5.52 -11.39 13.92
C VAL A 282 -5.71 -11.33 12.41
N ALA A 283 -4.74 -10.82 11.67
CA ALA A 283 -4.80 -10.79 10.20
C ALA A 283 -4.85 -12.22 9.61
N ALA A 284 -4.10 -13.18 10.17
CA ALA A 284 -4.14 -14.59 9.76
C ALA A 284 -5.50 -15.24 10.06
N ALA A 285 -6.14 -14.91 11.19
CA ALA A 285 -7.49 -15.39 11.50
C ALA A 285 -8.51 -14.88 10.46
N CYS A 286 -8.38 -13.63 10.01
CA CYS A 286 -9.20 -13.11 8.92
C CYS A 286 -8.95 -13.87 7.61
N CYS A 287 -7.73 -14.30 7.32
CA CYS A 287 -7.41 -15.07 6.11
C CYS A 287 -8.16 -16.41 6.03
N ALA A 288 -8.62 -16.97 7.15
CA ALA A 288 -9.44 -18.18 7.18
C ALA A 288 -10.87 -17.95 6.67
N LEU A 289 -11.34 -16.71 6.59
CA LEU A 289 -12.67 -16.37 6.11
C LEU A 289 -12.80 -16.58 4.60
N LYS A 290 -13.93 -17.13 4.15
CA LYS A 290 -14.18 -17.43 2.73
C LYS A 290 -14.23 -16.20 1.83
N SER A 291 -14.66 -15.05 2.38
CA SER A 291 -14.78 -13.78 1.63
C SER A 291 -13.45 -13.03 1.49
N VAL A 292 -12.40 -13.45 2.18
CA VAL A 292 -11.08 -12.81 2.11
C VAL A 292 -10.33 -13.26 0.86
N SER A 293 -9.73 -12.32 0.16
CA SER A 293 -8.91 -12.54 -1.04
C SER A 293 -7.43 -12.27 -0.81
N ALA A 294 -7.09 -11.26 -0.01
CA ALA A 294 -5.72 -10.84 0.24
C ALA A 294 -5.61 -9.97 1.50
N VAL A 295 -4.38 -9.75 1.94
CA VAL A 295 -3.99 -8.78 2.97
C VAL A 295 -3.25 -7.63 2.30
N PHE A 296 -3.68 -6.40 2.51
CA PHE A 296 -2.97 -5.20 2.09
C PHE A 296 -2.33 -4.55 3.30
N PHE A 297 -1.04 -4.62 3.38
CA PHE A 297 -0.24 -4.11 4.48
C PHE A 297 1.08 -3.55 3.96
N ASN A 298 1.51 -2.43 4.50
CA ASN A 298 2.82 -1.85 4.23
C ASN A 298 3.06 -1.66 2.72
N ASN A 299 2.05 -1.14 2.02
CA ASN A 299 2.02 -0.98 0.56
C ASN A 299 2.30 -2.26 -0.24
N VAL A 300 2.03 -3.42 0.33
CA VAL A 300 2.15 -4.73 -0.34
C VAL A 300 0.83 -5.48 -0.24
N ILE A 301 0.44 -6.13 -1.33
CA ILE A 301 -0.71 -7.05 -1.34
C ILE A 301 -0.17 -8.47 -1.19
N ILE A 302 -0.50 -9.10 -0.09
CA ILE A 302 -0.03 -10.43 0.26
C ILE A 302 -1.15 -11.44 0.03
N GLN A 303 -0.85 -12.53 -0.67
CA GLN A 303 -1.77 -13.63 -0.85
C GLN A 303 -2.19 -14.19 0.51
N LYS A 304 -3.49 -14.39 0.74
CA LYS A 304 -4.01 -14.78 2.06
C LYS A 304 -3.46 -16.11 2.56
N GLU A 305 -3.27 -17.08 1.66
CA GLU A 305 -2.69 -18.39 2.00
C GLU A 305 -1.24 -18.23 2.46
N PHE A 306 -0.43 -17.46 1.71
CA PHE A 306 0.95 -17.17 2.09
C PHE A 306 1.03 -16.43 3.43
N TYR A 307 0.17 -15.42 3.65
CA TYR A 307 0.13 -14.69 4.92
C TYR A 307 -0.18 -15.61 6.10
N ALA A 308 -1.19 -16.50 5.93
CA ALA A 308 -1.58 -17.46 6.96
C ALA A 308 -0.49 -18.48 7.24
N ASP A 309 0.20 -19.00 6.18
CA ASP A 309 1.29 -19.96 6.33
C ASP A 309 2.47 -19.33 7.08
N MET A 310 2.86 -18.10 6.74
CA MET A 310 3.91 -17.39 7.47
C MET A 310 3.53 -17.12 8.93
N ALA A 311 2.28 -16.73 9.20
CA ALA A 311 1.80 -16.54 10.56
C ALA A 311 1.81 -17.86 11.37
N ASN A 312 1.55 -18.99 10.74
CA ASN A 312 1.59 -20.30 11.43
C ASN A 312 2.99 -20.68 11.93
N LEU A 313 4.07 -20.10 11.39
CA LEU A 313 5.43 -20.31 11.89
C LEU A 313 5.58 -19.89 13.35
N MET A 314 4.74 -18.95 13.84
CA MET A 314 4.71 -18.56 15.25
C MET A 314 4.37 -19.73 16.22
N LYS A 315 3.73 -20.79 15.73
CA LYS A 315 3.44 -21.99 16.53
C LYS A 315 4.69 -22.84 16.79
N ASP A 316 5.73 -22.62 16.00
CA ASP A 316 7.04 -23.25 16.12
C ASP A 316 8.10 -22.25 16.62
N ASP A 317 7.67 -21.15 17.27
CA ASP A 317 8.49 -20.06 17.81
C ASP A 317 9.37 -19.35 16.75
N ILE A 318 8.92 -19.34 15.48
CA ILE A 318 9.59 -18.66 14.38
C ILE A 318 8.86 -17.35 14.09
N LEU A 319 9.61 -16.26 13.94
CA LEU A 319 9.04 -14.93 13.64
C LEU A 319 8.46 -14.90 12.21
N PRO A 320 7.24 -14.39 12.04
CA PRO A 320 6.59 -14.30 10.72
C PRO A 320 7.06 -13.04 9.97
N LEU A 321 8.35 -12.90 9.70
CA LEU A 321 8.95 -11.69 9.13
C LEU A 321 8.29 -11.24 7.84
N ASN A 322 7.93 -12.18 6.95
CA ASN A 322 7.25 -11.86 5.69
C ASN A 322 5.84 -11.27 5.87
N ASN A 323 5.27 -11.34 7.09
CA ASN A 323 4.00 -10.68 7.41
C ASN A 323 4.20 -9.22 7.84
N TRP A 324 5.43 -8.82 8.16
CA TRP A 324 5.77 -7.49 8.66
C TRP A 324 6.67 -6.70 7.72
N ILE A 325 7.60 -7.39 7.06
CA ILE A 325 8.68 -6.79 6.28
C ILE A 325 8.56 -7.26 4.83
N TRP A 326 8.58 -6.32 3.92
CA TRP A 326 8.76 -6.59 2.50
C TRP A 326 10.25 -6.68 2.17
N PHE A 327 10.63 -7.73 1.46
CA PHE A 327 11.96 -7.95 0.93
C PHE A 327 11.95 -7.66 -0.57
N GLY A 328 12.23 -6.41 -0.94
CA GLY A 328 12.24 -5.99 -2.33
C GLY A 328 13.49 -6.47 -3.06
N LEU A 329 13.33 -6.94 -4.29
CA LEU A 329 14.42 -7.34 -5.17
C LEU A 329 14.27 -6.63 -6.52
N TYR A 330 15.35 -6.05 -7.00
CA TYR A 330 15.39 -5.43 -8.32
C TYR A 330 16.76 -5.57 -8.96
N LYS A 331 16.84 -5.27 -10.25
CA LYS A 331 18.09 -5.33 -11.01
C LYS A 331 18.54 -3.93 -11.39
N SER A 332 19.74 -3.54 -10.97
CA SER A 332 20.43 -2.35 -11.46
C SER A 332 21.21 -2.63 -12.74
N LYS A 333 21.95 -1.65 -13.23
CA LYS A 333 22.87 -1.82 -14.37
C LYS A 333 24.08 -2.70 -14.01
N ASN A 334 24.49 -2.72 -12.73
CA ASN A 334 25.73 -3.32 -12.27
C ASN A 334 25.54 -4.65 -11.53
N GLY A 335 24.32 -4.94 -11.06
CA GLY A 335 24.08 -6.17 -10.29
C GLY A 335 22.65 -6.32 -9.80
N LEU A 336 22.45 -7.20 -8.84
CA LEU A 336 21.19 -7.36 -8.13
C LEU A 336 21.18 -6.45 -6.91
N CYS A 337 20.01 -5.93 -6.60
CA CYS A 337 19.79 -5.11 -5.43
C CYS A 337 18.62 -5.68 -4.61
N ALA A 338 18.71 -5.51 -3.30
CA ALA A 338 17.66 -5.87 -2.37
C ALA A 338 17.46 -4.77 -1.33
N TYR A 339 16.26 -4.68 -0.79
CA TYR A 339 15.94 -3.77 0.30
C TYR A 339 14.87 -4.34 1.21
N THR A 340 14.87 -3.91 2.46
CA THR A 340 13.78 -4.15 3.41
C THR A 340 12.83 -2.96 3.39
N TYR A 341 11.56 -3.21 3.73
CA TYR A 341 10.57 -2.18 4.00
C TYR A 341 9.60 -2.67 5.08
N GLY A 342 9.67 -2.06 6.26
CA GLY A 342 8.93 -2.45 7.46
C GLY A 342 9.79 -2.67 8.70
N LEU A 343 11.12 -2.53 8.64
CA LEU A 343 11.99 -2.50 9.82
C LEU A 343 11.71 -1.27 10.70
N ASP A 344 11.28 -0.17 10.09
CA ASP A 344 10.89 1.06 10.76
C ASP A 344 9.69 0.88 11.71
N LEU A 345 8.81 -0.08 11.45
CA LEU A 345 7.73 -0.48 12.38
C LEU A 345 8.27 -0.94 13.74
N PHE A 346 9.51 -1.44 13.75
CA PHE A 346 10.24 -1.87 14.94
C PHE A 346 11.24 -0.82 15.43
N GLY A 347 11.23 0.38 14.84
CA GLY A 347 12.17 1.46 15.15
C GLY A 347 13.58 1.18 14.69
N LYS A 348 13.77 0.36 13.65
CA LYS A 348 15.05 0.05 13.02
C LYS A 348 15.16 0.76 11.67
N GLU A 349 16.37 1.03 11.23
CA GLU A 349 16.60 1.56 9.89
C GLU A 349 16.43 0.46 8.83
N GLU A 350 15.91 0.84 7.67
CA GLU A 350 15.81 -0.06 6.53
C GLU A 350 17.20 -0.40 5.99
N ILE A 351 17.32 -1.62 5.44
CA ILE A 351 18.58 -2.17 4.95
C ILE A 351 18.50 -2.29 3.44
N GLU A 352 19.56 -1.90 2.76
CA GLU A 352 19.74 -2.09 1.32
C GLU A 352 21.03 -2.82 1.01
N VAL A 353 20.99 -3.70 0.02
CA VAL A 353 22.16 -4.31 -0.62
C VAL A 353 22.17 -3.86 -2.07
N ILE A 354 23.23 -3.20 -2.50
CA ILE A 354 23.33 -2.59 -3.83
C ILE A 354 24.38 -3.34 -4.66
N ASP A 355 24.04 -3.63 -5.92
CA ASP A 355 24.92 -4.19 -6.95
C ASP A 355 25.61 -5.52 -6.55
N ALA A 356 24.86 -6.39 -5.88
CA ALA A 356 25.35 -7.71 -5.51
C ALA A 356 25.58 -8.60 -6.75
N ALA A 357 26.72 -9.30 -6.79
CA ALA A 357 27.08 -10.25 -7.85
C ALA A 357 26.76 -11.69 -7.41
N CYS A 358 25.47 -12.00 -7.26
CA CYS A 358 25.00 -13.29 -6.78
C CYS A 358 23.66 -13.69 -7.42
N GLU A 359 23.18 -14.91 -7.14
CA GLU A 359 21.86 -15.35 -7.56
C GLU A 359 20.75 -14.70 -6.72
N PRO A 360 19.57 -14.42 -7.29
CA PRO A 360 18.47 -13.75 -6.57
C PRO A 360 18.07 -14.45 -5.27
N ALA A 361 18.10 -15.77 -5.22
CA ALA A 361 17.77 -16.53 -4.03
C ALA A 361 18.78 -16.28 -2.90
N GLN A 362 20.07 -16.24 -3.21
CA GLN A 362 21.13 -15.98 -2.23
C GLN A 362 20.97 -14.57 -1.61
N LEU A 363 20.69 -13.57 -2.44
CA LEU A 363 20.51 -12.20 -1.98
C LEU A 363 19.27 -12.08 -1.09
N ARG A 364 18.17 -12.72 -1.48
CA ARG A 364 16.94 -12.75 -0.69
C ARG A 364 17.16 -13.42 0.67
N ASP A 365 17.81 -14.56 0.68
CA ASP A 365 18.07 -15.31 1.91
C ASP A 365 19.00 -14.51 2.84
N PHE A 366 20.03 -13.87 2.29
CA PHE A 366 20.92 -13.00 3.06
C PHE A 366 20.19 -11.83 3.73
N ILE A 367 19.40 -11.06 2.97
CA ILE A 367 18.69 -9.90 3.54
C ILE A 367 17.59 -10.33 4.52
N TYR A 368 16.98 -11.50 4.31
CA TYR A 368 16.03 -12.10 5.24
C TYR A 368 16.71 -12.47 6.57
N ASP A 369 17.84 -13.18 6.52
CA ASP A 369 18.58 -13.57 7.71
C ASP A 369 19.09 -12.37 8.50
N LEU A 370 19.50 -11.32 7.79
CA LEU A 370 19.93 -10.06 8.38
C LEU A 370 18.77 -9.36 9.10
N ALA A 371 17.60 -9.25 8.47
CA ALA A 371 16.40 -8.69 9.09
C ALA A 371 15.94 -9.55 10.28
N ASN A 372 16.01 -10.88 10.17
CA ASN A 372 15.70 -11.77 11.28
C ASN A 372 16.62 -11.54 12.47
N TYR A 373 17.92 -11.39 12.24
CA TYR A 373 18.87 -11.07 13.31
C TYR A 373 18.53 -9.74 13.99
N VAL A 374 18.26 -8.69 13.20
CA VAL A 374 17.92 -7.36 13.71
C VAL A 374 16.66 -7.40 14.60
N ILE A 375 15.62 -8.12 14.15
CA ILE A 375 14.34 -8.17 14.88
C ILE A 375 14.38 -9.14 16.05
N ALA A 376 14.88 -10.36 15.85
CA ALA A 376 14.86 -11.41 16.88
C ALA A 376 15.73 -11.07 18.09
N TYR A 377 16.82 -10.33 17.90
CA TYR A 377 17.76 -9.97 18.96
C TYR A 377 17.70 -8.47 19.32
N ASP A 378 16.74 -7.73 18.79
CA ASP A 378 16.56 -6.28 18.98
C ASP A 378 17.84 -5.47 18.71
N VAL A 379 18.64 -5.88 17.71
CA VAL A 379 19.91 -5.26 17.36
C VAL A 379 19.67 -3.94 16.65
N THR A 380 20.51 -2.95 16.93
CA THR A 380 20.60 -1.70 16.16
C THR A 380 21.94 -1.65 15.47
N LEU A 381 21.94 -1.83 14.14
CA LEU A 381 23.13 -1.74 13.32
C LEU A 381 23.56 -0.27 13.18
N GLN A 382 24.88 -0.02 13.08
CA GLN A 382 25.42 1.33 13.00
C GLN A 382 26.34 1.50 11.79
N ASP A 383 26.44 2.75 11.32
CA ASP A 383 27.39 3.14 10.29
C ASP A 383 28.82 2.80 10.70
N GLY A 384 29.60 2.25 9.78
CA GLY A 384 30.99 1.84 10.01
C GLY A 384 31.17 0.49 10.71
N GLU A 385 30.10 -0.18 11.12
CA GLU A 385 30.17 -1.55 11.64
C GLU A 385 30.33 -2.60 10.53
N THR A 386 30.60 -3.81 10.93
CA THR A 386 30.58 -4.98 10.03
C THR A 386 29.66 -6.03 10.62
N ILE A 387 28.90 -6.71 9.75
CA ILE A 387 28.07 -7.84 10.12
C ILE A 387 28.47 -9.07 9.30
N GLY A 388 28.26 -10.26 9.84
CA GLY A 388 28.54 -11.52 9.13
C GLY A 388 28.14 -12.72 9.98
N PHE A 389 28.01 -13.87 9.33
CA PHE A 389 27.59 -15.13 9.96
C PHE A 389 28.75 -15.98 10.45
N SER A 390 29.99 -15.54 10.19
CA SER A 390 31.22 -16.20 10.68
C SER A 390 32.34 -15.19 10.92
N ALA A 391 33.45 -15.64 11.53
CA ALA A 391 34.61 -14.77 11.79
C ALA A 391 35.31 -14.26 10.52
N THR A 392 35.14 -14.97 9.41
CA THR A 392 35.73 -14.64 8.09
C THR A 392 34.72 -14.01 7.13
N ASP A 393 33.44 -14.08 7.45
CA ASP A 393 32.35 -13.52 6.65
C ASP A 393 31.97 -12.15 7.25
N LYS A 394 32.52 -11.08 6.68
CA LYS A 394 32.31 -9.72 7.17
C LYS A 394 31.83 -8.80 6.06
N HIS A 395 30.69 -8.24 6.26
CA HIS A 395 30.02 -7.30 5.38
C HIS A 395 30.05 -5.91 6.00
N ALA A 396 30.63 -4.94 5.33
CA ALA A 396 30.66 -3.56 5.81
C ALA A 396 29.26 -2.93 5.75
N ILE A 397 28.96 -2.12 6.76
CA ILE A 397 27.73 -1.35 6.87
C ILE A 397 28.05 0.12 6.69
N THR A 398 27.37 0.79 5.77
CA THR A 398 27.48 2.24 5.55
C THR A 398 26.09 2.87 5.52
N ARG A 399 25.95 4.05 6.12
CA ARG A 399 24.71 4.80 6.14
C ARG A 399 24.73 5.87 5.05
N SER A 400 23.71 5.89 4.20
CA SER A 400 23.56 6.91 3.16
C SER A 400 22.12 7.03 2.71
N ASP A 401 21.84 8.00 1.84
CA ASP A 401 20.51 8.17 1.26
C ASP A 401 20.01 6.87 0.61
N GLY A 402 18.73 6.55 0.83
CA GLY A 402 18.11 5.37 0.27
C GLY A 402 18.11 5.39 -1.26
N VAL A 403 18.47 4.26 -1.88
CA VAL A 403 18.45 4.08 -3.33
C VAL A 403 17.10 3.56 -3.80
N ALA A 404 16.60 2.51 -3.16
CA ALA A 404 15.25 1.98 -3.37
C ALA A 404 14.21 2.75 -2.55
N LEU A 405 14.65 3.48 -1.55
CA LEU A 405 13.84 4.20 -0.57
C LEU A 405 14.31 5.66 -0.49
N PRO A 406 14.08 6.48 -1.54
CA PRO A 406 14.47 7.88 -1.55
C PRO A 406 13.76 8.68 -0.44
N GLY A 407 14.37 9.77 -0.01
CA GLY A 407 13.84 10.63 1.05
C GLY A 407 14.13 10.15 2.49
N GLN A 408 14.77 8.98 2.66
CA GLN A 408 15.21 8.50 3.98
C GLN A 408 16.64 7.98 3.95
N GLN A 409 17.28 7.93 5.12
CA GLN A 409 18.58 7.27 5.30
C GLN A 409 18.35 5.76 5.45
N THR A 410 19.22 4.95 4.85
CA THR A 410 19.20 3.50 4.97
C THR A 410 20.61 2.96 5.23
N LEU A 411 20.69 1.76 5.77
CA LEU A 411 21.94 1.04 5.98
C LEU A 411 22.27 0.20 4.73
N LYS A 412 23.36 0.52 4.05
CA LYS A 412 23.88 -0.27 2.93
C LYS A 412 24.77 -1.36 3.49
N VAL A 413 24.44 -2.61 3.20
CA VAL A 413 25.26 -3.77 3.59
C VAL A 413 25.93 -4.31 2.33
N GLU A 414 27.26 -4.37 2.34
CA GLU A 414 28.02 -4.94 1.23
C GLU A 414 27.81 -6.46 1.19
N PHE A 415 27.48 -7.00 0.03
CA PHE A 415 27.32 -8.44 -0.16
C PHE A 415 27.85 -8.85 -1.53
N PHE A 416 28.83 -9.78 -1.56
CA PHE A 416 29.56 -10.20 -2.74
C PHE A 416 30.11 -9.04 -3.59
N LYS A 417 31.22 -8.47 -3.18
CA LYS A 417 32.10 -7.73 -4.11
C LYS A 417 32.69 -8.74 -5.11
N ASN A 418 32.63 -8.39 -6.39
CA ASN A 418 33.17 -9.25 -7.46
C ASN A 418 34.56 -9.78 -7.08
N ALA A 419 34.74 -11.09 -6.95
CA ALA A 419 36.01 -11.76 -6.76
C ALA A 419 37.01 -11.50 -7.91
N LYS A 420 36.59 -10.89 -9.02
CA LYS A 420 37.44 -10.47 -10.14
C LYS A 420 38.38 -9.32 -9.83
N SER A 421 38.12 -8.54 -8.79
CA SER A 421 39.00 -7.41 -8.45
C SER A 421 40.24 -7.82 -7.64
N GLU A 422 40.20 -8.94 -6.94
CA GLU A 422 41.36 -9.42 -6.18
C GLU A 422 42.34 -10.21 -7.07
N GLU A 423 41.84 -11.03 -8.01
CA GLU A 423 42.68 -11.72 -8.98
C GLU A 423 43.32 -10.76 -9.99
N GLU A 424 42.66 -9.69 -10.43
CA GLU A 424 43.27 -8.64 -11.29
C GLU A 424 44.30 -7.78 -10.55
N GLN A 425 44.17 -7.57 -9.23
CA GLN A 425 45.15 -6.86 -8.43
C GLN A 425 46.42 -7.70 -8.18
N ASP A 426 46.26 -9.00 -7.99
CA ASP A 426 47.40 -9.92 -7.84
C ASP A 426 48.15 -10.16 -9.17
N GLU A 427 47.45 -10.19 -10.33
CA GLU A 427 48.13 -10.25 -11.64
C GLU A 427 48.88 -8.99 -12.00
N ILE A 428 48.41 -7.82 -11.59
CA ILE A 428 49.12 -6.54 -11.80
C ILE A 428 50.35 -6.45 -10.89
N ALA A 429 50.25 -6.96 -9.65
CA ALA A 429 51.38 -6.98 -8.72
C ALA A 429 52.47 -7.96 -9.12
N LEU A 430 52.16 -9.01 -9.88
CA LEU A 430 53.10 -10.01 -10.40
C LEU A 430 53.70 -9.64 -11.76
N SER A 431 53.21 -8.59 -12.42
CA SER A 431 53.73 -8.12 -13.71
C SER A 431 54.78 -7.00 -13.59
N ASP A 432 55.01 -6.47 -12.39
CA ASP A 432 56.00 -5.42 -12.11
C ASP A 432 57.25 -5.91 -11.37
N GLU A 433 57.48 -7.24 -11.25
CA GLU A 433 58.74 -7.86 -10.90
C GLU A 433 59.41 -8.50 -12.16
#